data_49d02b44927599be39b1986087183c65
#
_entry.id   49d02b44927599be39b1986087183c65
#
_cell.length_a   1.000
_cell.length_b   1.000
_cell.length_c   1.000
_cell.angle_alpha   90.00
_cell.angle_beta   90.00
_cell.angle_gamma   90.00
#
_symmetry.space_group_name_H-M   'P 1'
#
loop_
_entity.id
_entity.type
_entity.pdbx_description
1 polymer ?
#
loop_
_entity_poly.entity_id
_entity_poly.type
_entity_poly.pdbx_seq_one_letter_code
_entity_poly.pdbx_strand_id
1 'polypeptide(L)'
;MNCLNTLLLMEAFVLITAPICQTGVSGLPGRQQHCLGEPVDVEFTARVDKSRQRYVLMLPEGFDKSKPHHLLIALHGHGADRRQYATDPRPECTGARDVAAKYGMIYVCPDYRAKTSWMGPKAEADVAQIIGDLRKQYKIGKVFLVGGSMGGASVLTFAALHPELIDGVSSQNGAANHLEYKNFQDAIAESFGGTKQQIPLEYKKRSAEYWPEKLTMPMAFTTGGQDQSVPPDSVLRLANVLEQIGRKPLLIHRPKTGHCTNYEDTVAALEYVVQAALGIRTEGK
;
A
#
# COMPACT_ATOMS: atom_id res chain seq x y z
N MET A 1 46.26 3.47 -36.77
CA MET A 1 45.20 2.55 -37.26
C MET A 1 44.12 2.56 -36.21
N ASN A 2 43.06 3.31 -36.48
CA ASN A 2 41.92 3.51 -35.60
C ASN A 2 40.93 2.37 -35.78
N CYS A 3 40.43 1.77 -34.69
CA CYS A 3 39.19 1.02 -34.68
C CYS A 3 38.24 1.64 -33.66
N LEU A 4 37.28 2.40 -34.19
CA LEU A 4 36.07 2.82 -33.48
C LEU A 4 35.22 1.58 -33.18
N ASN A 5 34.91 1.33 -31.92
CA ASN A 5 33.83 0.43 -31.54
C ASN A 5 32.57 1.25 -31.30
N THR A 6 31.66 1.17 -32.27
CA THR A 6 30.29 1.73 -32.17
C THR A 6 29.43 0.77 -31.38
N LEU A 7 29.01 1.18 -30.18
CA LEU A 7 28.06 0.44 -29.35
C LEU A 7 26.65 0.73 -29.89
N LEU A 8 26.04 -0.26 -30.55
CA LEU A 8 24.61 -0.24 -30.92
C LEU A 8 23.78 -0.50 -29.69
N LEU A 9 23.04 0.51 -29.24
CA LEU A 9 21.92 0.36 -28.32
C LEU A 9 20.74 -0.25 -29.08
N MET A 10 20.46 -1.52 -28.86
CA MET A 10 19.21 -2.16 -29.27
C MET A 10 18.08 -1.74 -28.30
N GLU A 11 17.24 -0.82 -28.74
CA GLU A 11 15.93 -0.59 -28.13
C GLU A 11 15.03 -1.79 -28.44
N ALA A 12 14.72 -2.59 -27.43
CA ALA A 12 13.73 -3.64 -27.55
C ALA A 12 12.33 -3.02 -27.53
N PHE A 13 11.70 -2.87 -28.70
CA PHE A 13 10.28 -2.58 -28.82
C PHE A 13 9.49 -3.84 -28.42
N VAL A 14 8.94 -3.87 -27.22
CA VAL A 14 7.94 -4.87 -26.83
C VAL A 14 6.59 -4.38 -27.34
N LEU A 15 6.11 -5.00 -28.42
CA LEU A 15 4.72 -4.86 -28.87
C LEU A 15 3.82 -5.58 -27.85
N ILE A 16 3.18 -4.83 -26.97
CA ILE A 16 2.16 -5.35 -26.03
C ILE A 16 0.85 -5.42 -26.81
N THR A 17 0.50 -6.61 -27.27
CA THR A 17 -0.86 -6.92 -27.75
C THR A 17 -1.76 -7.04 -26.52
N ALA A 18 -2.78 -6.19 -26.41
CA ALA A 18 -3.76 -6.24 -25.33
C ALA A 18 -4.60 -7.53 -25.43
N PRO A 19 -4.69 -8.36 -24.37
CA PRO A 19 -5.64 -9.44 -24.36
C PRO A 19 -7.05 -8.92 -24.05
N ILE A 20 -8.02 -9.37 -24.83
CA ILE A 20 -9.45 -9.13 -24.64
C ILE A 20 -9.89 -9.94 -23.42
N CYS A 21 -10.27 -9.25 -22.35
CA CYS A 21 -10.88 -9.86 -21.17
C CYS A 21 -12.28 -10.38 -21.54
N GLN A 22 -12.39 -11.67 -21.88
CA GLN A 22 -13.67 -12.35 -22.04
C GLN A 22 -14.00 -13.12 -20.76
N THR A 23 -14.80 -12.53 -19.88
CA THR A 23 -15.59 -13.29 -18.91
C THR A 23 -17.04 -12.92 -19.11
N GLY A 24 -17.80 -13.88 -19.69
CA GLY A 24 -19.21 -13.73 -19.91
C GLY A 24 -20.00 -13.79 -18.60
N VAL A 25 -20.63 -12.65 -18.25
CA VAL A 25 -21.89 -12.61 -17.50
C VAL A 25 -22.73 -11.53 -18.16
N SER A 26 -23.84 -11.96 -18.72
CA SER A 26 -24.83 -11.13 -19.40
C SER A 26 -25.56 -10.21 -18.46
N GLY A 27 -25.63 -8.91 -18.82
CA GLY A 27 -26.80 -8.09 -18.61
C GLY A 27 -26.73 -7.01 -17.53
N LEU A 28 -26.15 -5.86 -17.86
CA LEU A 28 -26.73 -4.52 -17.60
C LEU A 28 -25.97 -3.53 -18.50
N PRO A 29 -26.62 -2.62 -19.22
CA PRO A 29 -25.94 -1.68 -20.11
C PRO A 29 -25.32 -0.54 -19.31
N GLY A 30 -24.00 -0.31 -19.49
CA GLY A 30 -23.38 0.97 -19.17
C GLY A 30 -22.29 1.02 -18.10
N ARG A 31 -21.83 -0.07 -17.50
CA ARG A 31 -20.62 -0.04 -16.64
C ARG A 31 -19.40 -0.38 -17.47
N GLN A 32 -18.59 0.62 -17.82
CA GLN A 32 -17.22 0.38 -18.26
C GLN A 32 -16.51 -0.37 -17.14
N GLN A 33 -16.16 -1.62 -17.39
CA GLN A 33 -15.37 -2.43 -16.46
C GLN A 33 -13.92 -1.95 -16.58
N HIS A 34 -13.48 -1.11 -15.67
CA HIS A 34 -12.08 -0.71 -15.59
C HIS A 34 -11.25 -1.87 -15.09
N CYS A 35 -10.15 -2.19 -15.77
CA CYS A 35 -9.24 -3.25 -15.41
C CYS A 35 -7.83 -2.72 -15.19
N LEU A 36 -7.03 -3.43 -14.40
CA LEU A 36 -5.58 -3.29 -14.38
C LEU A 36 -4.98 -4.22 -15.44
N GLY A 37 -3.89 -3.79 -16.05
CA GLY A 37 -3.09 -4.62 -16.96
C GLY A 37 -2.38 -5.76 -16.23
N GLU A 38 -1.67 -6.60 -16.99
CA GLU A 38 -0.93 -7.74 -16.45
C GLU A 38 0.14 -7.31 -15.43
N PRO A 39 0.36 -8.12 -14.38
CA PRO A 39 1.40 -7.88 -13.39
C PRO A 39 2.80 -7.98 -13.99
N VAL A 40 3.59 -6.93 -13.94
CA VAL A 40 4.98 -6.89 -14.43
C VAL A 40 5.93 -6.82 -13.24
N ASP A 41 6.86 -7.77 -13.14
CA ASP A 41 7.95 -7.72 -12.18
C ASP A 41 8.97 -6.65 -12.58
N VAL A 42 9.21 -5.70 -11.70
CA VAL A 42 10.20 -4.64 -11.87
C VAL A 42 11.30 -4.81 -10.83
N GLU A 43 12.55 -4.81 -11.28
CA GLU A 43 13.70 -4.88 -10.41
C GLU A 43 14.36 -3.50 -10.29
N PHE A 44 14.85 -3.17 -9.09
CA PHE A 44 15.62 -1.96 -8.85
C PHE A 44 16.76 -2.22 -7.86
N THR A 45 17.78 -1.36 -7.90
CA THR A 45 18.86 -1.38 -6.91
C THR A 45 18.49 -0.43 -5.75
N ALA A 46 18.35 -0.97 -4.56
CA ALA A 46 18.08 -0.20 -3.35
C ALA A 46 19.23 0.78 -3.06
N ARG A 47 18.92 2.07 -2.88
CA ARG A 47 19.94 3.09 -2.63
C ARG A 47 20.60 2.90 -1.27
N VAL A 48 19.84 2.39 -0.29
CA VAL A 48 20.27 2.26 1.11
C VAL A 48 21.40 1.24 1.30
N ASP A 49 21.42 0.13 0.54
CA ASP A 49 22.41 -0.95 0.74
C ASP A 49 22.86 -1.63 -0.56
N LYS A 50 22.47 -1.08 -1.71
CA LYS A 50 22.80 -1.59 -3.06
C LYS A 50 22.29 -3.00 -3.37
N SER A 51 21.40 -3.55 -2.54
CA SER A 51 20.77 -4.84 -2.81
C SER A 51 19.75 -4.73 -3.97
N ARG A 52 19.54 -5.87 -4.64
CA ARG A 52 18.49 -5.98 -5.68
C ARG A 52 17.15 -6.20 -5.01
N GLN A 53 16.19 -5.33 -5.28
CA GLN A 53 14.84 -5.39 -4.77
C GLN A 53 13.84 -5.39 -5.92
N ARG A 54 12.58 -5.76 -5.64
CA ARG A 54 11.55 -5.91 -6.67
C ARG A 54 10.20 -5.38 -6.21
N TYR A 55 9.39 -5.00 -7.19
CA TYR A 55 7.96 -4.76 -7.01
C TYR A 55 7.20 -5.24 -8.25
N VAL A 56 5.92 -5.52 -8.09
CA VAL A 56 4.99 -5.71 -9.21
C VAL A 56 4.39 -4.36 -9.57
N LEU A 57 4.40 -4.05 -10.86
CA LEU A 57 3.74 -2.89 -11.45
C LEU A 57 2.55 -3.35 -12.29
N MET A 58 1.39 -2.75 -12.09
CA MET A 58 0.22 -2.91 -12.95
C MET A 58 -0.27 -1.53 -13.38
N LEU A 59 -0.35 -1.29 -14.67
CA LEU A 59 -0.85 -0.04 -15.24
C LEU A 59 -2.36 -0.16 -15.48
N PRO A 60 -3.15 0.92 -15.33
CA PRO A 60 -4.57 0.86 -15.64
C PRO A 60 -4.81 0.65 -17.14
N GLU A 61 -5.94 0.05 -17.48
CA GLU A 61 -6.35 -0.05 -18.89
C GLU A 61 -6.41 1.34 -19.53
N GLY A 62 -5.93 1.45 -20.78
CA GLY A 62 -5.85 2.73 -21.47
C GLY A 62 -4.83 3.70 -20.88
N PHE A 63 -3.82 3.20 -20.16
CA PHE A 63 -2.75 4.03 -19.59
C PHE A 63 -2.11 4.95 -20.64
N ASP A 64 -2.06 6.23 -20.31
CA ASP A 64 -1.41 7.25 -21.13
C ASP A 64 -0.32 7.96 -20.31
N LYS A 65 0.94 7.70 -20.64
CA LYS A 65 2.09 8.27 -19.93
C LYS A 65 2.12 9.82 -19.95
N SER A 66 1.44 10.43 -20.91
CA SER A 66 1.37 11.90 -21.04
C SER A 66 0.42 12.54 -20.03
N LYS A 67 -0.50 11.76 -19.44
CA LYS A 67 -1.50 12.20 -18.47
C LYS A 67 -1.07 11.95 -17.02
N PRO A 68 -1.58 12.71 -16.06
CA PRO A 68 -1.38 12.42 -14.65
C PRO A 68 -2.20 11.20 -14.24
N HIS A 69 -1.59 10.32 -13.43
CA HIS A 69 -2.22 9.17 -12.79
C HIS A 69 -1.98 9.21 -11.29
N HIS A 70 -2.92 8.73 -10.51
CA HIS A 70 -2.69 8.48 -9.08
C HIS A 70 -1.90 7.18 -8.91
N LEU A 71 -1.25 7.03 -7.77
CA LEU A 71 -0.47 5.84 -7.42
C LEU A 71 -1.10 5.18 -6.19
N LEU A 72 -1.41 3.89 -6.27
CA LEU A 72 -1.77 3.06 -5.13
C LEU A 72 -0.68 2.03 -4.89
N ILE A 73 -0.05 2.08 -3.70
CA ILE A 73 0.93 1.10 -3.26
C ILE A 73 0.26 0.16 -2.26
N ALA A 74 0.30 -1.14 -2.55
CA ALA A 74 -0.29 -2.18 -1.72
C ALA A 74 0.81 -3.01 -1.04
N LEU A 75 0.82 -3.02 0.29
CA LEU A 75 1.81 -3.69 1.11
C LEU A 75 1.30 -5.03 1.62
N HIS A 76 2.05 -6.10 1.33
CA HIS A 76 1.68 -7.47 1.69
C HIS A 76 1.76 -7.76 3.19
N GLY A 77 1.12 -8.85 3.63
CA GLY A 77 1.16 -9.35 5.00
C GLY A 77 2.42 -10.16 5.31
N HIS A 78 2.57 -10.53 6.59
CA HIS A 78 3.68 -11.36 7.07
C HIS A 78 3.73 -12.72 6.35
N GLY A 79 4.92 -13.11 5.91
CA GLY A 79 5.15 -14.37 5.21
C GLY A 79 4.85 -14.34 3.69
N ALA A 80 4.31 -13.23 3.17
CA ALA A 80 4.02 -13.05 1.75
C ALA A 80 5.11 -12.22 1.04
N ASP A 81 4.83 -11.82 -0.19
CA ASP A 81 5.69 -10.99 -1.01
C ASP A 81 4.85 -10.09 -1.96
N ARG A 82 5.50 -9.39 -2.87
CA ARG A 82 4.88 -8.48 -3.85
C ARG A 82 3.72 -9.08 -4.66
N ARG A 83 3.61 -10.40 -4.75
CA ARG A 83 2.55 -11.06 -5.54
C ARG A 83 1.23 -11.12 -4.79
N GLN A 84 1.22 -11.02 -3.46
CA GLN A 84 -0.01 -11.15 -2.69
C GLN A 84 -1.09 -10.17 -3.18
N TYR A 85 -0.86 -8.88 -3.08
CA TYR A 85 -1.85 -7.89 -3.51
C TYR A 85 -1.99 -7.80 -5.04
N ALA A 86 -0.99 -8.25 -5.78
CA ALA A 86 -1.04 -8.25 -7.24
C ALA A 86 -1.93 -9.35 -7.84
N THR A 87 -1.90 -10.57 -7.26
CA THR A 87 -2.51 -11.75 -7.92
C THR A 87 -3.37 -12.64 -7.01
N ASP A 88 -3.28 -12.49 -5.68
CA ASP A 88 -4.06 -13.31 -4.75
C ASP A 88 -5.57 -12.99 -4.88
N PRO A 89 -6.46 -14.00 -4.96
CA PRO A 89 -7.90 -13.82 -5.08
C PRO A 89 -8.60 -13.45 -3.77
N ARG A 90 -7.87 -13.32 -2.65
CA ARG A 90 -8.46 -12.91 -1.39
C ARG A 90 -9.24 -11.59 -1.50
N PRO A 91 -10.34 -11.45 -0.72
CA PRO A 91 -11.24 -10.30 -0.82
C PRO A 91 -10.53 -8.94 -0.70
N GLU A 92 -9.62 -8.81 0.27
CA GLU A 92 -8.86 -7.57 0.49
C GLU A 92 -7.93 -7.23 -0.67
N CYS A 93 -7.34 -8.24 -1.30
CA CYS A 93 -6.45 -8.04 -2.46
C CYS A 93 -7.24 -7.66 -3.71
N THR A 94 -8.37 -8.34 -3.94
CA THR A 94 -9.27 -8.05 -5.08
C THR A 94 -9.89 -6.66 -4.94
N GLY A 95 -10.40 -6.31 -3.76
CA GLY A 95 -10.97 -4.98 -3.51
C GLY A 95 -9.97 -3.85 -3.74
N ALA A 96 -8.70 -4.05 -3.36
CA ALA A 96 -7.65 -3.05 -3.61
C ALA A 96 -7.37 -2.86 -5.11
N ARG A 97 -7.30 -3.96 -5.89
CA ARG A 97 -7.13 -3.89 -7.36
C ARG A 97 -8.31 -3.22 -8.05
N ASP A 98 -9.52 -3.56 -7.64
CA ASP A 98 -10.74 -3.01 -8.25
C ASP A 98 -10.86 -1.51 -8.00
N VAL A 99 -10.50 -1.03 -6.81
CA VAL A 99 -10.45 0.41 -6.53
C VAL A 99 -9.35 1.08 -7.36
N ALA A 100 -8.16 0.49 -7.46
CA ALA A 100 -7.10 1.03 -8.32
C ALA A 100 -7.54 1.13 -9.79
N ALA A 101 -8.19 0.08 -10.31
CA ALA A 101 -8.76 0.06 -11.65
C ALA A 101 -9.83 1.12 -11.84
N LYS A 102 -10.80 1.21 -10.92
CA LYS A 102 -11.89 2.19 -10.95
C LYS A 102 -11.42 3.63 -11.07
N TYR A 103 -10.34 3.97 -10.38
CA TYR A 103 -9.77 5.33 -10.38
C TYR A 103 -8.60 5.50 -11.37
N GLY A 104 -8.34 4.54 -12.25
CA GLY A 104 -7.27 4.60 -13.26
C GLY A 104 -5.88 4.81 -12.66
N MET A 105 -5.60 4.15 -11.53
CA MET A 105 -4.35 4.31 -10.79
C MET A 105 -3.26 3.41 -11.33
N ILE A 106 -2.02 3.88 -11.27
CA ILE A 106 -0.85 3.01 -11.29
C ILE A 106 -0.85 2.20 -10.00
N TYR A 107 -0.81 0.87 -10.09
CA TYR A 107 -0.86 -0.02 -8.95
C TYR A 107 0.49 -0.71 -8.74
N VAL A 108 1.01 -0.67 -7.51
CA VAL A 108 2.35 -1.14 -7.18
C VAL A 108 2.33 -2.00 -5.92
N CYS A 109 2.92 -3.18 -6.00
CA CYS A 109 3.06 -4.09 -4.87
C CYS A 109 4.55 -4.39 -4.67
N PRO A 110 5.23 -3.74 -3.71
CA PRO A 110 6.65 -3.98 -3.47
C PRO A 110 6.90 -5.20 -2.59
N ASP A 111 8.09 -5.81 -2.75
CA ASP A 111 8.61 -6.76 -1.77
C ASP A 111 8.91 -6.07 -0.42
N TYR A 112 9.27 -4.80 -0.45
CA TYR A 112 9.67 -3.98 0.71
C TYR A 112 10.34 -4.79 1.81
N ARG A 113 11.33 -5.62 1.40
CA ARG A 113 12.10 -6.55 2.25
C ARG A 113 11.29 -7.77 2.71
N ALA A 114 10.47 -8.35 1.79
CA ALA A 114 9.76 -9.59 2.06
C ALA A 114 10.67 -10.65 2.72
N LYS A 115 10.15 -11.51 3.58
CA LYS A 115 8.70 -11.75 3.82
C LYS A 115 8.21 -11.16 5.15
N THR A 116 9.06 -10.53 5.92
CA THR A 116 8.84 -10.15 7.32
C THR A 116 9.28 -8.72 7.60
N SER A 117 9.01 -7.83 6.68
CA SER A 117 9.61 -6.48 6.67
C SER A 117 9.17 -5.54 7.81
N TRP A 118 7.94 -5.64 8.27
CA TRP A 118 7.36 -4.78 9.33
C TRP A 118 7.70 -3.28 9.21
N MET A 119 8.05 -2.81 8.01
CA MET A 119 8.47 -1.44 7.71
C MET A 119 9.69 -0.99 8.53
N GLY A 120 10.72 -1.86 8.64
CA GLY A 120 12.01 -1.46 9.18
C GLY A 120 12.75 -0.45 8.28
N PRO A 121 13.92 0.10 8.71
CA PRO A 121 14.60 1.19 8.02
C PRO A 121 14.89 0.96 6.54
N LYS A 122 15.23 -0.28 6.16
CA LYS A 122 15.50 -0.62 4.76
C LYS A 122 14.21 -0.67 3.93
N ALA A 123 13.13 -1.22 4.49
CA ALA A 123 11.83 -1.28 3.83
C ALA A 123 11.24 0.13 3.64
N GLU A 124 11.36 0.98 4.64
CA GLU A 124 11.01 2.40 4.59
C GLU A 124 11.73 3.11 3.44
N ALA A 125 13.06 2.95 3.37
CA ALA A 125 13.88 3.55 2.32
C ALA A 125 13.50 3.05 0.91
N ASP A 126 13.18 1.77 0.76
CA ASP A 126 12.77 1.18 -0.52
C ASP A 126 11.42 1.71 -0.99
N VAL A 127 10.42 1.81 -0.10
CA VAL A 127 9.10 2.36 -0.46
C VAL A 127 9.22 3.84 -0.85
N ALA A 128 9.99 4.63 -0.09
CA ALA A 128 10.26 6.02 -0.43
C ALA A 128 11.00 6.16 -1.77
N GLN A 129 11.96 5.26 -2.05
CA GLN A 129 12.67 5.22 -3.33
C GLN A 129 11.73 4.90 -4.49
N ILE A 130 10.86 3.90 -4.36
CA ILE A 130 9.88 3.51 -5.39
C ILE A 130 8.98 4.70 -5.74
N ILE A 131 8.43 5.41 -4.74
CA ILE A 131 7.62 6.61 -4.95
C ILE A 131 8.40 7.66 -5.74
N GLY A 132 9.64 7.94 -5.31
CA GLY A 132 10.49 8.93 -5.96
C GLY A 132 10.87 8.57 -7.40
N ASP A 133 11.11 7.30 -7.68
CA ASP A 133 11.49 6.84 -9.01
C ASP A 133 10.27 6.78 -9.96
N LEU A 134 9.09 6.40 -9.47
CA LEU A 134 7.86 6.47 -10.24
C LEU A 134 7.45 7.91 -10.56
N ARG A 135 7.66 8.87 -9.64
CA ARG A 135 7.44 10.30 -9.90
C ARG A 135 8.36 10.87 -11.00
N LYS A 136 9.55 10.29 -11.20
CA LYS A 136 10.43 10.66 -12.32
C LYS A 136 10.00 10.04 -13.65
N GLN A 137 9.42 8.83 -13.57
CA GLN A 137 9.04 8.05 -14.75
C GLN A 137 7.64 8.44 -15.27
N TYR A 138 6.72 8.78 -14.38
CA TYR A 138 5.32 9.07 -14.68
C TYR A 138 4.88 10.40 -14.03
N LYS A 139 3.83 11.00 -14.58
CA LYS A 139 3.16 12.14 -13.95
C LYS A 139 2.28 11.64 -12.79
N ILE A 140 2.88 11.44 -11.61
CA ILE A 140 2.13 10.99 -10.44
C ILE A 140 1.39 12.16 -9.81
N GLY A 141 0.07 12.01 -9.66
CA GLY A 141 -0.79 12.91 -8.90
C GLY A 141 -0.74 12.59 -7.39
N LYS A 142 -1.81 12.02 -6.86
CA LYS A 142 -1.90 11.59 -5.46
C LYS A 142 -1.28 10.22 -5.24
N VAL A 143 -0.74 9.99 -4.04
CA VAL A 143 -0.15 8.71 -3.61
C VAL A 143 -0.97 8.13 -2.46
N PHE A 144 -1.46 6.92 -2.63
CA PHE A 144 -2.25 6.19 -1.65
C PHE A 144 -1.52 4.93 -1.20
N LEU A 145 -1.71 4.57 0.06
CA LEU A 145 -1.21 3.30 0.62
C LEU A 145 -2.37 2.43 1.08
N VAL A 146 -2.27 1.13 0.82
CA VAL A 146 -3.11 0.09 1.42
C VAL A 146 -2.25 -1.07 1.87
N GLY A 147 -2.67 -1.77 2.91
CA GLY A 147 -2.01 -2.99 3.34
C GLY A 147 -2.79 -3.73 4.41
N GLY A 148 -2.61 -5.05 4.46
CA GLY A 148 -3.25 -5.93 5.43
C GLY A 148 -2.26 -6.53 6.42
N SER A 149 -2.67 -6.70 7.69
CA SER A 149 -1.84 -7.33 8.72
C SER A 149 -0.51 -6.57 8.94
N MET A 150 0.63 -7.24 8.73
CA MET A 150 1.95 -6.57 8.68
C MET A 150 1.93 -5.38 7.70
N GLY A 151 1.30 -5.52 6.53
CA GLY A 151 1.13 -4.42 5.58
C GLY A 151 0.29 -3.28 6.13
N GLY A 152 -0.76 -3.60 6.91
CA GLY A 152 -1.60 -2.62 7.61
C GLY A 152 -0.82 -1.82 8.66
N ALA A 153 0.04 -2.48 9.44
CA ALA A 153 0.96 -1.81 10.36
C ALA A 153 2.01 -0.98 9.59
N SER A 154 2.50 -1.52 8.48
CA SER A 154 3.52 -0.88 7.65
C SER A 154 3.05 0.42 7.00
N VAL A 155 1.80 0.48 6.50
CA VAL A 155 1.27 1.73 5.92
C VAL A 155 1.10 2.82 6.98
N LEU A 156 0.73 2.46 8.22
CA LEU A 156 0.65 3.40 9.35
C LEU A 156 2.03 3.92 9.74
N THR A 157 3.00 3.02 9.85
CA THR A 157 4.40 3.38 10.13
C THR A 157 4.93 4.32 9.06
N PHE A 158 4.76 4.00 7.78
CA PHE A 158 5.25 4.82 6.68
C PHE A 158 4.60 6.20 6.65
N ALA A 159 3.28 6.28 6.87
CA ALA A 159 2.55 7.53 6.91
C ALA A 159 3.01 8.46 8.06
N ALA A 160 3.33 7.90 9.22
CA ALA A 160 3.87 8.68 10.35
C ALA A 160 5.30 9.17 10.12
N LEU A 161 6.10 8.41 9.32
CA LEU A 161 7.49 8.77 9.00
C LEU A 161 7.60 9.73 7.81
N HIS A 162 6.70 9.59 6.82
CA HIS A 162 6.75 10.33 5.55
C HIS A 162 5.37 10.91 5.18
N PRO A 163 4.75 11.72 6.07
CA PRO A 163 3.43 12.28 5.79
C PRO A 163 3.39 13.13 4.53
N GLU A 164 4.52 13.72 4.15
CA GLU A 164 4.68 14.56 2.95
C GLU A 164 4.66 13.78 1.63
N LEU A 165 4.85 12.47 1.67
CA LEU A 165 4.84 11.61 0.47
C LEU A 165 3.46 11.04 0.17
N ILE A 166 2.52 11.06 1.14
CA ILE A 166 1.29 10.27 1.13
C ILE A 166 0.06 11.17 1.19
N ASP A 167 -0.90 10.90 0.32
CA ASP A 167 -2.17 11.63 0.23
C ASP A 167 -3.35 10.86 0.82
N GLY A 168 -3.17 9.60 1.22
CA GLY A 168 -4.21 8.82 1.88
C GLY A 168 -3.77 7.40 2.24
N VAL A 169 -4.36 6.84 3.30
CA VAL A 169 -3.97 5.55 3.88
C VAL A 169 -5.18 4.69 4.25
N SER A 170 -5.18 3.43 3.81
CA SER A 170 -6.11 2.39 4.27
C SER A 170 -5.34 1.27 4.97
N SER A 171 -5.48 1.15 6.28
CA SER A 171 -4.88 0.09 7.10
C SER A 171 -5.90 -1.00 7.41
N GLN A 172 -5.61 -2.22 7.01
CA GLN A 172 -6.48 -3.38 7.20
C GLN A 172 -5.88 -4.32 8.25
N ASN A 173 -6.55 -4.47 9.39
CA ASN A 173 -6.10 -5.31 10.51
C ASN A 173 -4.62 -5.07 10.89
N GLY A 174 -4.17 -3.81 10.88
CA GLY A 174 -2.82 -3.42 11.24
C GLY A 174 -2.65 -3.10 12.71
N ALA A 175 -1.40 -2.91 13.15
CA ALA A 175 -1.05 -2.41 14.49
C ALA A 175 -0.53 -0.98 14.38
N ALA A 176 -1.00 -0.10 15.25
CA ALA A 176 -0.54 1.29 15.32
C ALA A 176 0.56 1.51 16.38
N ASN A 177 0.85 0.51 17.21
CA ASN A 177 1.81 0.61 18.32
C ASN A 177 2.71 -0.63 18.42
N HIS A 178 3.92 -0.53 17.95
CA HIS A 178 4.92 -1.62 18.00
C HIS A 178 5.53 -1.84 19.38
N LEU A 179 5.50 -0.85 20.29
CA LEU A 179 5.96 -1.02 21.68
C LEU A 179 5.04 -1.95 22.47
N GLU A 180 3.72 -1.82 22.29
CA GLU A 180 2.73 -2.67 22.95
C GLU A 180 2.55 -4.02 22.26
N TYR A 181 2.71 -4.07 20.94
CA TYR A 181 2.47 -5.25 20.13
C TYR A 181 3.36 -6.41 20.58
N LYS A 182 2.76 -7.61 20.75
CA LYS A 182 3.43 -8.75 21.38
C LYS A 182 3.76 -9.89 20.43
N ASN A 183 3.07 -9.98 19.28
CA ASN A 183 3.29 -11.05 18.33
C ASN A 183 4.43 -10.69 17.36
N PHE A 184 5.01 -11.67 16.67
CA PHE A 184 6.05 -11.53 15.65
C PHE A 184 7.30 -10.75 16.07
N GLN A 185 7.64 -10.77 17.37
CA GLN A 185 8.70 -9.92 17.93
C GLN A 185 10.08 -10.18 17.30
N ASP A 186 10.42 -11.45 16.99
CA ASP A 186 11.70 -11.78 16.36
C ASP A 186 11.81 -11.16 14.96
N ALA A 187 10.74 -11.27 14.15
CA ALA A 187 10.69 -10.68 12.80
C ALA A 187 10.74 -9.15 12.84
N ILE A 188 10.07 -8.54 13.82
CA ILE A 188 10.12 -7.08 14.02
C ILE A 188 11.53 -6.65 14.45
N ALA A 189 12.14 -7.37 15.39
CA ALA A 189 13.50 -7.09 15.85
C ALA A 189 14.53 -7.21 14.74
N GLU A 190 14.43 -8.24 13.89
CA GLU A 190 15.28 -8.40 12.72
C GLU A 190 15.11 -7.22 11.75
N SER A 191 13.87 -6.84 11.47
CA SER A 191 13.56 -5.73 10.55
C SER A 191 14.00 -4.37 11.10
N PHE A 192 13.81 -4.11 12.39
CA PHE A 192 14.12 -2.82 13.02
C PHE A 192 15.59 -2.69 13.43
N GLY A 193 16.33 -3.80 13.48
CA GLY A 193 17.74 -3.84 13.84
C GLY A 193 18.02 -4.08 15.33
N GLY A 194 17.02 -4.55 16.09
CA GLY A 194 17.12 -4.91 17.50
C GLY A 194 15.76 -5.05 18.16
N THR A 195 15.76 -5.63 19.37
CA THR A 195 14.54 -5.79 20.15
C THR A 195 14.04 -4.45 20.72
N LYS A 196 12.76 -4.37 21.10
CA LYS A 196 12.19 -3.15 21.70
C LYS A 196 12.84 -2.77 23.05
N GLN A 197 13.47 -3.71 23.74
CA GLN A 197 14.28 -3.43 24.94
C GLN A 197 15.63 -2.77 24.58
N GLN A 198 16.23 -3.16 23.48
CA GLN A 198 17.52 -2.64 23.00
C GLN A 198 17.40 -1.29 22.31
N ILE A 199 16.33 -1.11 21.49
CA ILE A 199 16.11 0.09 20.66
C ILE A 199 14.70 0.67 20.82
N PRO A 200 14.23 0.98 22.03
CA PRO A 200 12.84 1.40 22.28
C PRO A 200 12.41 2.65 21.50
N LEU A 201 13.35 3.56 21.23
CA LEU A 201 13.08 4.78 20.46
C LEU A 201 12.76 4.49 18.99
N GLU A 202 13.36 3.46 18.40
CA GLU A 202 13.04 3.04 17.02
C GLU A 202 11.63 2.45 16.95
N TYR A 203 11.23 1.64 17.94
CA TYR A 203 9.86 1.13 18.04
C TYR A 203 8.85 2.25 18.23
N LYS A 204 9.13 3.22 19.12
CA LYS A 204 8.30 4.40 19.31
C LYS A 204 8.17 5.22 18.03
N LYS A 205 9.29 5.49 17.35
CA LYS A 205 9.35 6.23 16.09
C LYS A 205 8.44 5.61 15.02
N ARG A 206 8.36 4.27 14.97
CA ARG A 206 7.58 3.49 14.00
C ARG A 206 6.15 3.18 14.44
N SER A 207 5.75 3.62 15.61
CA SER A 207 4.41 3.45 16.15
C SER A 207 3.56 4.69 15.87
N ALA A 208 2.68 4.62 14.88
CA ALA A 208 1.86 5.74 14.42
C ALA A 208 1.02 6.37 15.53
N GLU A 209 0.61 5.57 16.53
CA GLU A 209 -0.18 6.02 17.68
C GLU A 209 0.50 7.17 18.48
N TYR A 210 1.83 7.28 18.43
CA TYR A 210 2.57 8.36 19.11
C TYR A 210 2.68 9.66 18.29
N TRP A 211 2.23 9.66 17.04
CA TRP A 211 2.40 10.79 16.12
C TRP A 211 1.11 11.16 15.38
N PRO A 212 -0.05 11.25 16.09
CA PRO A 212 -1.32 11.52 15.43
C PRO A 212 -1.34 12.88 14.72
N GLU A 213 -0.56 13.85 15.20
CA GLU A 213 -0.44 15.18 14.59
C GLU A 213 0.17 15.14 13.18
N LYS A 214 1.00 14.13 12.87
CA LYS A 214 1.59 13.93 11.54
C LYS A 214 0.63 13.30 10.54
N LEU A 215 -0.40 12.61 11.01
CA LEU A 215 -1.37 11.91 10.18
C LEU A 215 -2.44 12.87 9.67
N THR A 216 -2.05 13.75 8.75
CA THR A 216 -2.90 14.83 8.23
C THR A 216 -3.73 14.41 7.01
N MET A 217 -3.38 13.30 6.36
CA MET A 217 -4.07 12.75 5.20
C MET A 217 -5.37 12.01 5.60
N PRO A 218 -6.32 11.83 4.70
CA PRO A 218 -7.45 10.93 4.90
C PRO A 218 -6.98 9.52 5.27
N MET A 219 -7.60 8.94 6.28
CA MET A 219 -7.27 7.61 6.79
C MET A 219 -8.52 6.75 6.93
N ALA A 220 -8.38 5.45 6.64
CA ALA A 220 -9.40 4.45 6.91
C ALA A 220 -8.77 3.23 7.58
N PHE A 221 -9.51 2.64 8.51
CA PHE A 221 -9.10 1.46 9.25
C PHE A 221 -10.16 0.38 9.16
N THR A 222 -9.76 -0.87 8.92
CA THR A 222 -10.62 -2.03 9.18
C THR A 222 -10.01 -2.85 10.31
N THR A 223 -10.84 -3.34 11.24
CA THR A 223 -10.38 -4.11 12.40
C THR A 223 -11.38 -5.18 12.80
N GLY A 224 -10.89 -6.33 13.28
CA GLY A 224 -11.69 -7.40 13.87
C GLY A 224 -11.58 -7.42 15.39
N GLY A 225 -12.73 -7.45 16.10
CA GLY A 225 -12.74 -7.43 17.57
C GLY A 225 -12.23 -8.73 18.23
N GLN A 226 -12.19 -9.83 17.47
CA GLN A 226 -11.65 -11.13 17.93
C GLN A 226 -10.29 -11.46 17.29
N ASP A 227 -9.60 -10.45 16.76
CA ASP A 227 -8.30 -10.63 16.15
C ASP A 227 -7.21 -10.87 17.22
N GLN A 228 -6.69 -12.12 17.25
CA GLN A 228 -5.61 -12.51 18.17
C GLN A 228 -4.22 -12.36 17.51
N SER A 229 -4.15 -12.24 16.18
CA SER A 229 -2.90 -12.04 15.46
C SER A 229 -2.43 -10.60 15.56
N VAL A 230 -3.35 -9.66 15.32
CA VAL A 230 -3.11 -8.22 15.46
C VAL A 230 -4.30 -7.59 16.22
N PRO A 231 -4.26 -7.60 17.57
CA PRO A 231 -5.33 -7.01 18.38
C PRO A 231 -5.63 -5.56 17.97
N PRO A 232 -6.91 -5.16 17.90
CA PRO A 232 -7.32 -3.88 17.32
C PRO A 232 -7.05 -2.66 18.21
N ASP A 233 -6.70 -2.86 19.49
CA ASP A 233 -6.69 -1.81 20.51
C ASP A 233 -5.92 -0.55 20.13
N SER A 234 -4.71 -0.71 19.59
CA SER A 234 -3.87 0.44 19.21
C SER A 234 -4.47 1.25 18.05
N VAL A 235 -5.13 0.58 17.11
CA VAL A 235 -5.81 1.25 15.98
C VAL A 235 -7.09 1.94 16.44
N LEU A 236 -7.85 1.30 17.35
CA LEU A 236 -9.05 1.92 17.93
C LEU A 236 -8.69 3.19 18.72
N ARG A 237 -7.61 3.16 19.53
CA ARG A 237 -7.12 4.34 20.23
C ARG A 237 -6.65 5.42 19.27
N LEU A 238 -5.87 5.06 18.24
CA LEU A 238 -5.42 6.01 17.22
C LEU A 238 -6.59 6.68 16.52
N ALA A 239 -7.60 5.91 16.07
CA ALA A 239 -8.79 6.45 15.43
C ALA A 239 -9.52 7.46 16.32
N ASN A 240 -9.72 7.11 17.60
CA ASN A 240 -10.34 8.02 18.57
C ASN A 240 -9.53 9.31 18.79
N VAL A 241 -8.20 9.22 18.91
CA VAL A 241 -7.35 10.40 19.06
C VAL A 241 -7.41 11.28 17.80
N LEU A 242 -7.39 10.68 16.60
CA LEU A 242 -7.54 11.44 15.35
C LEU A 242 -8.86 12.20 15.29
N GLU A 243 -9.96 11.59 15.71
CA GLU A 243 -11.26 12.28 15.80
C GLU A 243 -11.21 13.46 16.78
N GLN A 244 -10.63 13.27 17.95
CA GLN A 244 -10.51 14.33 18.99
C GLN A 244 -9.67 15.53 18.52
N ILE A 245 -8.67 15.32 17.67
CA ILE A 245 -7.87 16.42 17.09
C ILE A 245 -8.46 16.96 15.78
N GLY A 246 -9.74 16.65 15.48
CA GLY A 246 -10.47 17.19 14.33
C GLY A 246 -10.20 16.52 12.99
N ARG A 247 -9.54 15.35 12.98
CA ARG A 247 -9.46 14.47 11.80
C ARG A 247 -10.74 13.66 11.69
N LYS A 248 -11.02 13.15 10.51
CA LYS A 248 -12.24 12.33 10.27
C LYS A 248 -11.81 10.98 9.68
N PRO A 249 -11.18 10.08 10.46
CA PRO A 249 -10.86 8.76 9.94
C PRO A 249 -12.14 7.94 9.75
N LEU A 250 -12.17 7.06 8.74
CA LEU A 250 -13.19 6.03 8.65
C LEU A 250 -12.71 4.82 9.46
N LEU A 251 -13.48 4.41 10.47
CA LEU A 251 -13.23 3.19 11.23
C LEU A 251 -14.33 2.16 10.95
N ILE A 252 -13.97 1.03 10.35
CA ILE A 252 -14.83 -0.14 10.14
C ILE A 252 -14.39 -1.21 11.13
N HIS A 253 -15.00 -1.21 12.32
CA HIS A 253 -14.76 -2.22 13.36
C HIS A 253 -15.83 -3.31 13.30
N ARG A 254 -15.40 -4.58 13.18
CA ARG A 254 -16.25 -5.76 13.18
C ARG A 254 -16.05 -6.55 14.47
N PRO A 255 -16.89 -6.38 15.52
CA PRO A 255 -16.63 -6.95 16.86
C PRO A 255 -16.55 -8.47 16.90
N LYS A 256 -17.17 -9.16 15.93
CA LYS A 256 -17.27 -10.64 15.89
C LYS A 256 -16.32 -11.28 14.87
N THR A 257 -15.49 -10.53 14.15
CA THR A 257 -14.53 -11.07 13.19
C THR A 257 -13.14 -11.19 13.81
N GLY A 258 -12.36 -12.15 13.30
CA GLY A 258 -10.93 -12.31 13.61
C GLY A 258 -10.06 -11.50 12.67
N HIS A 259 -8.90 -12.06 12.30
CA HIS A 259 -7.88 -11.45 11.46
C HIS A 259 -8.24 -11.52 9.97
N CYS A 260 -9.25 -10.78 9.55
CA CYS A 260 -9.70 -10.73 8.15
C CYS A 260 -10.41 -9.41 7.82
N THR A 261 -10.31 -9.00 6.57
CA THR A 261 -11.08 -7.91 5.98
C THR A 261 -11.80 -8.44 4.75
N ASN A 262 -13.09 -8.19 4.62
CA ASN A 262 -13.87 -8.60 3.45
C ASN A 262 -13.69 -7.61 2.28
N TYR A 263 -14.27 -7.95 1.13
CA TYR A 263 -14.21 -7.13 -0.08
C TYR A 263 -14.88 -5.77 0.10
N GLU A 264 -16.09 -5.77 0.66
CA GLU A 264 -16.91 -4.57 0.85
C GLU A 264 -16.23 -3.56 1.78
N ASP A 265 -15.67 -4.05 2.90
CA ASP A 265 -14.95 -3.19 3.86
C ASP A 265 -13.66 -2.63 3.24
N THR A 266 -12.96 -3.43 2.42
CA THR A 266 -11.76 -2.98 1.69
C THR A 266 -12.10 -1.86 0.71
N VAL A 267 -13.13 -2.08 -0.11
CA VAL A 267 -13.58 -1.10 -1.11
C VAL A 267 -14.07 0.17 -0.42
N ALA A 268 -14.92 0.05 0.61
CA ALA A 268 -15.43 1.19 1.35
C ALA A 268 -14.31 2.02 2.01
N ALA A 269 -13.33 1.36 2.63
CA ALA A 269 -12.19 2.02 3.26
C ALA A 269 -11.31 2.76 2.24
N LEU A 270 -10.98 2.11 1.12
CA LEU A 270 -10.16 2.73 0.07
C LEU A 270 -10.89 3.85 -0.65
N GLU A 271 -12.16 3.66 -1.01
CA GLU A 271 -12.95 4.71 -1.67
C GLU A 271 -13.11 5.94 -0.80
N TYR A 272 -13.35 5.75 0.51
CA TYR A 272 -13.37 6.87 1.46
C TYR A 272 -12.09 7.69 1.39
N VAL A 273 -10.94 7.03 1.48
CA VAL A 273 -9.62 7.67 1.45
C VAL A 273 -9.38 8.41 0.13
N VAL A 274 -9.67 7.76 -0.99
CA VAL A 274 -9.47 8.33 -2.32
C VAL A 274 -10.38 9.53 -2.55
N GLN A 275 -11.68 9.39 -2.25
CA GLN A 275 -12.67 10.46 -2.46
C GLN A 275 -12.36 11.68 -1.59
N ALA A 276 -12.00 11.46 -0.32
CA ALA A 276 -11.61 12.55 0.58
C ALA A 276 -10.37 13.28 0.09
N ALA A 277 -9.34 12.57 -0.38
CA ALA A 277 -8.12 13.17 -0.90
C ALA A 277 -8.32 13.90 -2.24
N LEU A 278 -9.29 13.47 -3.05
CA LEU A 278 -9.63 14.09 -4.34
C LEU A 278 -10.68 15.19 -4.21
N GLY A 279 -11.24 15.44 -3.02
CA GLY A 279 -12.29 16.40 -2.81
C GLY A 279 -13.62 16.02 -3.49
N ILE A 280 -13.83 14.72 -3.76
CA ILE A 280 -15.08 14.21 -4.33
C ILE A 280 -16.11 14.15 -3.20
N ARG A 281 -17.14 14.99 -3.28
CA ARG A 281 -18.24 14.94 -2.31
C ARG A 281 -19.03 13.64 -2.54
N THR A 282 -19.11 12.80 -1.52
CA THR A 282 -20.14 11.77 -1.47
C THR A 282 -21.46 12.49 -1.24
N GLU A 283 -22.34 12.51 -2.24
CA GLU A 283 -23.75 12.90 -2.01
C GLU A 283 -24.27 11.96 -0.92
N GLY A 284 -24.63 12.56 0.22
CA GLY A 284 -25.08 11.82 1.39
C GLY A 284 -26.29 10.94 1.03
N LYS A 285 -26.16 9.64 1.31
CA LYS A 285 -27.31 8.74 1.42
C LYS A 285 -27.85 8.81 2.83
#